data_9d22471bde2884bc76f14b5288948eaa
#
_entry.id   9d22471bde2884bc76f14b5288948eaa
#
_cell.length_a   1.000
_cell.length_b   1.000
_cell.length_c   1.000
_cell.angle_alpha   90.00
_cell.angle_beta   90.00
_cell.angle_gamma   90.00
#
_symmetry.space_group_name_H-M   'P 1'
#
loop_
_entity.id
_entity.type
_entity.pdbx_description
1 polymer ?
#
loop_
_entity_poly.entity_id
_entity_poly.type
_entity_poly.pdbx_seq_one_letter_code
_entity_poly.pdbx_strand_id
1 'polypeptide(L)'
;MVTSRRERESTDSNMTRVVDLFAGCGGMSLGFEKAGFSVVAAFDAWAAAARCYSSNFDHHIQEIDLSKVKTATGAIGEFQPDLIIGGPPCQDFSSAGNRKERSRADLTLAFAQIVSSVKPTAFVMENVERARLSEAYKNARPVFLKAGYALTEVVLDASHYGVPQARKRFFCIGLQASCANGLSDRIASMATTDKLSVRGYLGMEFGLERYYRHPRNYNRRAIYSIDEPSATIRGVNRPVPPGYLGHRLDAGAVTPDLRSLSTLERARVQTFPKTFVFDDTKSALELMIGNAVPVELARSVASALRSELEK
;
A
#
# COMPACT_ATOMS: atom_id res chain seq x y z
N MET A 1 28.15 -10.76 30.93
CA MET A 1 26.96 -10.58 30.13
C MET A 1 27.34 -10.30 28.66
N VAL A 2 27.69 -11.35 27.89
CA VAL A 2 28.17 -11.27 26.49
C VAL A 2 27.48 -12.36 25.64
N THR A 3 26.24 -12.69 25.91
CA THR A 3 25.50 -13.77 25.19
C THR A 3 24.41 -13.28 24.26
N SER A 4 24.18 -11.93 24.09
CA SER A 4 23.00 -11.46 23.36
C SER A 4 23.22 -11.09 21.88
N ARG A 5 24.46 -11.06 21.39
CA ARG A 5 24.75 -10.64 20.00
C ARG A 5 24.82 -11.82 19.01
N ARG A 6 25.33 -12.97 19.45
CA ARG A 6 25.42 -14.19 18.60
C ARG A 6 24.08 -14.91 18.42
N GLU A 7 23.15 -14.80 19.37
CA GLU A 7 21.82 -15.42 19.25
C GLU A 7 20.88 -14.63 18.31
N ARG A 8 21.08 -13.32 18.15
CA ARG A 8 20.33 -12.52 17.15
C ARG A 8 20.81 -12.77 15.71
N GLU A 9 22.10 -13.02 15.50
CA GLU A 9 22.64 -13.31 14.17
C GLU A 9 22.23 -14.70 13.64
N SER A 10 21.89 -15.67 14.50
CA SER A 10 21.50 -17.02 14.07
C SER A 10 20.01 -17.16 13.74
N THR A 11 19.14 -16.28 14.24
CA THR A 11 17.71 -16.25 13.90
C THR A 11 17.41 -15.45 12.63
N ASP A 12 18.31 -14.56 12.22
CA ASP A 12 18.14 -13.70 11.03
C ASP A 12 18.47 -14.44 9.70
N SER A 13 19.21 -15.53 9.76
CA SER A 13 19.68 -16.25 8.56
C SER A 13 18.60 -17.07 7.84
N ASN A 14 17.39 -17.18 8.38
CA ASN A 14 16.30 -18.00 7.82
C ASN A 14 15.03 -17.19 7.46
N MET A 15 15.07 -15.85 7.58
CA MET A 15 13.94 -15.01 7.22
C MET A 15 14.06 -14.54 5.77
N THR A 16 12.96 -14.65 5.01
CA THR A 16 12.84 -14.15 3.63
C THR A 16 13.15 -12.64 3.58
N ARG A 17 14.19 -12.28 2.83
CA ARG A 17 14.70 -10.91 2.68
C ARG A 17 13.84 -10.13 1.68
N VAL A 18 13.25 -9.04 2.12
CA VAL A 18 12.33 -8.24 1.33
C VAL A 18 12.95 -6.88 0.98
N VAL A 19 12.81 -6.46 -0.25
CA VAL A 19 13.07 -5.08 -0.70
C VAL A 19 11.77 -4.44 -1.16
N ASP A 20 11.47 -3.22 -0.66
CA ASP A 20 10.27 -2.45 -1.00
C ASP A 20 10.61 -1.34 -2.02
N LEU A 21 9.98 -1.38 -3.18
CA LEU A 21 10.13 -0.39 -4.26
C LEU A 21 8.91 0.53 -4.29
N PHE A 22 9.14 1.83 -4.48
CA PHE A 22 8.09 2.84 -4.35
C PHE A 22 7.44 2.83 -2.96
N ALA A 23 8.30 2.68 -1.95
CA ALA A 23 7.90 2.35 -0.58
C ALA A 23 7.00 3.42 0.08
N GLY A 24 7.05 4.68 -0.38
CA GLY A 24 6.29 5.76 0.22
C GLY A 24 6.63 5.92 1.70
N CYS A 25 5.62 6.00 2.56
CA CYS A 25 5.82 6.02 4.02
C CYS A 25 5.87 4.62 4.66
N GLY A 26 5.94 3.52 3.87
CA GLY A 26 6.19 2.19 4.42
C GLY A 26 4.95 1.36 4.81
N GLY A 27 3.77 1.69 4.28
CA GLY A 27 2.56 0.91 4.61
C GLY A 27 2.66 -0.56 4.20
N MET A 28 3.31 -0.85 3.06
CA MET A 28 3.53 -2.20 2.56
C MET A 28 4.63 -2.90 3.37
N SER A 29 5.78 -2.24 3.57
CA SER A 29 6.86 -2.74 4.43
C SER A 29 6.36 -3.15 5.81
N LEU A 30 5.62 -2.27 6.50
CA LEU A 30 5.10 -2.57 7.83
C LEU A 30 4.15 -3.78 7.84
N GLY A 31 3.33 -3.93 6.79
CA GLY A 31 2.45 -5.09 6.66
C GLY A 31 3.23 -6.40 6.48
N PHE A 32 4.31 -6.38 5.71
CA PHE A 32 5.18 -7.53 5.50
C PHE A 32 5.98 -7.88 6.75
N GLU A 33 6.53 -6.90 7.47
CA GLU A 33 7.20 -7.14 8.76
C GLU A 33 6.25 -7.76 9.79
N LYS A 34 5.00 -7.26 9.89
CA LYS A 34 3.97 -7.85 10.75
C LYS A 34 3.60 -9.28 10.37
N ALA A 35 3.83 -9.70 9.13
CA ALA A 35 3.66 -11.07 8.68
C ALA A 35 4.92 -11.94 8.89
N GLY A 36 5.99 -11.38 9.46
CA GLY A 36 7.23 -12.10 9.79
C GLY A 36 8.25 -12.18 8.65
N PHE A 37 8.19 -11.26 7.69
CA PHE A 37 9.25 -11.07 6.69
C PHE A 37 10.32 -10.10 7.22
N SER A 38 11.55 -10.20 6.72
CA SER A 38 12.62 -9.25 7.00
C SER A 38 12.74 -8.24 5.86
N VAL A 39 12.22 -7.02 6.06
CA VAL A 39 12.46 -5.94 5.12
C VAL A 39 13.88 -5.43 5.35
N VAL A 40 14.74 -5.55 4.34
CA VAL A 40 16.18 -5.24 4.45
C VAL A 40 16.54 -3.90 3.80
N ALA A 41 15.72 -3.42 2.87
CA ALA A 41 15.88 -2.11 2.25
C ALA A 41 14.57 -1.63 1.61
N ALA A 42 14.47 -0.32 1.45
CA ALA A 42 13.40 0.35 0.75
C ALA A 42 13.94 1.39 -0.24
N PHE A 43 13.19 1.67 -1.29
CA PHE A 43 13.56 2.62 -2.34
C PHE A 43 12.37 3.50 -2.71
N ASP A 44 12.57 4.81 -2.72
CA ASP A 44 11.59 5.79 -3.20
C ASP A 44 12.31 7.01 -3.77
N ALA A 45 11.72 7.70 -4.72
CA ALA A 45 12.29 8.93 -5.29
C ALA A 45 11.84 10.19 -4.53
N TRP A 46 10.92 10.09 -3.61
CA TRP A 46 10.33 11.22 -2.91
C TRP A 46 10.96 11.41 -1.53
N ALA A 47 11.86 12.40 -1.41
CA ALA A 47 12.60 12.70 -0.19
C ALA A 47 11.73 12.82 1.08
N ALA A 48 10.54 13.44 0.98
CA ALA A 48 9.64 13.54 2.13
C ALA A 48 9.11 12.17 2.59
N ALA A 49 8.82 11.27 1.64
CA ALA A 49 8.43 9.91 1.96
C ALA A 49 9.59 9.12 2.59
N ALA A 50 10.81 9.29 2.07
CA ALA A 50 12.01 8.65 2.62
C ALA A 50 12.30 9.11 4.07
N ARG A 51 12.13 10.41 4.38
CA ARG A 51 12.26 10.91 5.76
C ARG A 51 11.21 10.29 6.69
N CYS A 52 9.93 10.27 6.27
CA CYS A 52 8.86 9.64 7.05
C CYS A 52 9.14 8.15 7.28
N TYR A 53 9.63 7.46 6.25
CA TYR A 53 10.03 6.06 6.33
C TYR A 53 11.15 5.84 7.37
N SER A 54 12.25 6.60 7.28
CA SER A 54 13.40 6.51 8.19
C SER A 54 13.05 6.81 9.66
N SER A 55 11.99 7.57 9.91
CA SER A 55 11.51 7.83 11.28
C SER A 55 10.79 6.63 11.91
N ASN A 56 10.49 5.57 11.13
CA ASN A 56 9.66 4.46 11.56
C ASN A 56 10.30 3.08 11.37
N PHE A 57 11.40 3.00 10.61
CA PHE A 57 12.07 1.73 10.28
C PHE A 57 13.57 1.84 10.49
N ASP A 58 14.19 0.77 10.99
CA ASP A 58 15.63 0.70 11.24
C ASP A 58 16.42 0.29 9.99
N HIS A 59 15.76 -0.35 9.00
CA HIS A 59 16.43 -0.76 7.77
C HIS A 59 16.59 0.40 6.79
N HIS A 60 17.53 0.24 5.85
CA HIS A 60 17.94 1.30 4.93
C HIS A 60 16.81 1.71 3.96
N ILE A 61 16.64 3.02 3.78
CA ILE A 61 15.89 3.57 2.64
C ILE A 61 16.81 4.42 1.78
N GLN A 62 16.75 4.24 0.46
CA GLN A 62 17.52 5.00 -0.51
C GLN A 62 16.61 5.83 -1.43
N GLU A 63 16.94 7.12 -1.55
CA GLU A 63 16.29 8.01 -2.52
C GLU A 63 16.86 7.74 -3.92
N ILE A 64 16.07 7.08 -4.79
CA ILE A 64 16.47 6.72 -6.14
C ILE A 64 15.30 6.80 -7.13
N ASP A 65 15.59 7.28 -8.34
CA ASP A 65 14.64 7.25 -9.45
C ASP A 65 14.59 5.84 -10.08
N LEU A 66 13.57 5.08 -9.71
CA LEU A 66 13.34 3.70 -10.16
C LEU A 66 13.02 3.59 -11.67
N SER A 67 12.78 4.71 -12.38
CA SER A 67 12.71 4.70 -13.86
C SER A 67 14.07 4.41 -14.52
N LYS A 68 15.17 4.64 -13.79
CA LYS A 68 16.54 4.34 -14.22
C LYS A 68 16.88 2.88 -13.89
N VAL A 69 16.21 1.96 -14.59
CA VAL A 69 16.22 0.52 -14.29
C VAL A 69 17.62 -0.05 -14.05
N LYS A 70 18.62 0.27 -14.90
CA LYS A 70 19.99 -0.27 -14.74
C LYS A 70 20.62 0.13 -13.40
N THR A 71 20.50 1.39 -13.01
CA THR A 71 21.03 1.92 -11.73
C THR A 71 20.26 1.31 -10.56
N ALA A 72 18.93 1.28 -10.64
CA ALA A 72 18.07 0.71 -9.62
C ALA A 72 18.36 -0.79 -9.40
N THR A 73 18.48 -1.56 -10.49
CA THR A 73 18.82 -3.01 -10.40
C THR A 73 20.14 -3.25 -9.70
N GLY A 74 21.17 -2.43 -9.96
CA GLY A 74 22.46 -2.53 -9.26
C GLY A 74 22.32 -2.31 -7.77
N ALA A 75 21.69 -1.20 -7.36
CA ALA A 75 21.51 -0.87 -5.95
C ALA A 75 20.62 -1.89 -5.20
N ILE A 76 19.55 -2.38 -5.82
CA ILE A 76 18.65 -3.39 -5.24
C ILE A 76 19.35 -4.75 -5.10
N GLY A 77 20.17 -5.13 -6.11
CA GLY A 77 20.90 -6.40 -6.13
C GLY A 77 21.91 -6.56 -5.00
N GLU A 78 22.44 -5.46 -4.45
CA GLU A 78 23.34 -5.48 -3.29
C GLU A 78 22.69 -6.09 -2.04
N PHE A 79 21.36 -5.96 -1.92
CA PHE A 79 20.60 -6.51 -0.81
C PHE A 79 20.19 -7.98 -1.01
N GLN A 80 20.44 -8.58 -2.17
CA GLN A 80 20.12 -9.98 -2.48
C GLN A 80 18.71 -10.38 -2.01
N PRO A 81 17.64 -9.69 -2.48
CA PRO A 81 16.28 -9.95 -2.01
C PRO A 81 15.75 -11.30 -2.50
N ASP A 82 15.13 -12.04 -1.60
CA ASP A 82 14.28 -13.20 -1.94
C ASP A 82 12.93 -12.78 -2.47
N LEU A 83 12.46 -11.61 -2.02
CA LEU A 83 11.17 -11.04 -2.36
C LEU A 83 11.30 -9.55 -2.66
N ILE A 84 10.73 -9.12 -3.78
CA ILE A 84 10.54 -7.70 -4.10
C ILE A 84 9.07 -7.35 -3.96
N ILE A 85 8.76 -6.33 -3.17
CA ILE A 85 7.42 -5.77 -3.07
C ILE A 85 7.40 -4.35 -3.62
N GLY A 86 6.22 -3.80 -3.95
CA GLY A 86 6.12 -2.40 -4.32
C GLY A 86 4.81 -1.98 -4.96
N GLY A 87 4.53 -0.67 -4.89
CA GLY A 87 3.37 -0.03 -5.47
C GLY A 87 3.74 1.03 -6.51
N PRO A 88 4.12 0.65 -7.75
CA PRO A 88 4.48 1.63 -8.77
C PRO A 88 3.30 2.58 -9.05
N PRO A 89 3.51 3.92 -9.08
CA PRO A 89 2.42 4.87 -9.27
C PRO A 89 1.73 4.69 -10.62
N CYS A 90 0.40 4.59 -10.59
CA CYS A 90 -0.45 4.49 -11.78
C CYS A 90 -0.82 5.89 -12.27
N GLN A 91 -0.37 6.29 -13.44
CA GLN A 91 -0.54 7.64 -13.95
C GLN A 91 -1.69 7.84 -14.94
N ASP A 92 -2.24 6.78 -15.51
CA ASP A 92 -3.35 6.84 -16.46
C ASP A 92 -4.67 7.36 -15.82
N PHE A 93 -4.72 7.56 -14.50
CA PHE A 93 -5.95 7.89 -13.76
C PHE A 93 -5.89 9.19 -12.95
N SER A 94 -4.81 9.99 -13.03
CA SER A 94 -4.77 11.31 -12.42
C SER A 94 -5.23 12.38 -13.42
N SER A 95 -6.52 12.72 -13.39
CA SER A 95 -7.17 13.75 -14.21
C SER A 95 -6.74 15.19 -13.91
N ALA A 96 -5.57 15.44 -13.35
CA ALA A 96 -5.15 16.76 -12.87
C ALA A 96 -3.67 17.11 -13.15
N GLY A 97 -3.13 16.77 -14.33
CA GLY A 97 -1.74 17.14 -14.63
C GLY A 97 -1.41 17.20 -16.10
N ASN A 98 -0.98 18.38 -16.56
CA ASN A 98 -0.53 18.66 -17.93
C ASN A 98 0.50 17.65 -18.46
N ARG A 99 0.22 17.09 -19.63
CA ARG A 99 1.03 16.60 -20.76
C ARG A 99 2.58 16.45 -20.66
N LYS A 100 3.20 16.35 -19.49
CA LYS A 100 4.56 15.79 -19.35
C LYS A 100 4.55 14.29 -19.11
N GLU A 101 3.51 13.63 -19.57
CA GLU A 101 3.06 12.28 -19.17
C GLU A 101 3.82 11.13 -19.83
N ARG A 102 4.56 11.36 -20.91
CA ARG A 102 5.24 10.24 -21.64
C ARG A 102 6.42 9.60 -20.90
N SER A 103 7.00 10.27 -19.89
CA SER A 103 8.16 9.71 -19.15
C SER A 103 7.81 8.96 -17.88
N ARG A 104 6.57 9.07 -17.42
CA ARG A 104 6.11 8.46 -16.16
C ARG A 104 5.22 7.24 -16.36
N ALA A 105 4.73 7.00 -17.57
CA ALA A 105 3.90 5.82 -17.91
C ALA A 105 4.65 4.48 -17.72
N ASP A 106 5.98 4.53 -17.58
CA ASP A 106 6.84 3.35 -17.56
C ASP A 106 7.18 2.78 -16.19
N LEU A 107 6.66 3.33 -15.05
CA LEU A 107 7.10 2.84 -13.74
C LEU A 107 6.59 1.43 -13.40
N THR A 108 5.43 1.04 -13.92
CA THR A 108 4.97 -0.36 -13.83
C THR A 108 5.85 -1.28 -14.68
N LEU A 109 6.25 -0.84 -15.86
CA LEU A 109 7.19 -1.57 -16.70
C LEU A 109 8.59 -1.59 -16.07
N ALA A 110 9.05 -0.47 -15.49
CA ALA A 110 10.32 -0.40 -14.77
C ALA A 110 10.38 -1.38 -13.59
N PHE A 111 9.29 -1.48 -12.81
CA PHE A 111 9.16 -2.50 -11.77
C PHE A 111 9.35 -3.92 -12.35
N ALA A 112 8.67 -4.23 -13.45
CA ALA A 112 8.79 -5.55 -14.07
C ALA A 112 10.21 -5.82 -14.61
N GLN A 113 10.87 -4.82 -15.17
CA GLN A 113 12.26 -4.94 -15.67
C GLN A 113 13.25 -5.14 -14.51
N ILE A 114 13.07 -4.43 -13.39
CA ILE A 114 13.88 -4.62 -12.17
C ILE A 114 13.71 -6.03 -11.65
N VAL A 115 12.47 -6.49 -11.45
CA VAL A 115 12.16 -7.86 -10.99
C VAL A 115 12.76 -8.90 -11.94
N SER A 116 12.60 -8.72 -13.24
CA SER A 116 13.17 -9.63 -14.27
C SER A 116 14.70 -9.69 -14.23
N SER A 117 15.36 -8.60 -13.84
CA SER A 117 16.82 -8.50 -13.80
C SER A 117 17.41 -9.02 -12.47
N VAL A 118 16.77 -8.69 -11.33
CA VAL A 118 17.18 -9.15 -10.00
C VAL A 118 16.84 -10.63 -9.79
N LYS A 119 15.71 -11.09 -10.35
CA LYS A 119 15.20 -12.47 -10.26
C LYS A 119 14.99 -12.97 -8.82
N PRO A 120 14.26 -12.23 -7.96
CA PRO A 120 13.90 -12.75 -6.65
C PRO A 120 13.03 -14.02 -6.77
N THR A 121 12.96 -14.83 -5.73
CA THR A 121 12.08 -16.02 -5.66
C THR A 121 10.62 -15.65 -5.88
N ALA A 122 10.22 -14.48 -5.36
CA ALA A 122 8.86 -13.97 -5.51
C ALA A 122 8.84 -12.44 -5.67
N PHE A 123 7.72 -11.92 -6.16
CA PHE A 123 7.42 -10.47 -6.09
C PHE A 123 5.94 -10.21 -5.78
N VAL A 124 5.65 -9.05 -5.21
CA VAL A 124 4.29 -8.55 -5.01
C VAL A 124 4.21 -7.11 -5.53
N MET A 125 3.43 -6.91 -6.58
CA MET A 125 3.12 -5.59 -7.12
C MET A 125 1.69 -5.19 -6.74
N GLU A 126 1.54 -4.04 -6.08
CA GLU A 126 0.22 -3.45 -5.77
C GLU A 126 -0.09 -2.30 -6.71
N ASN A 127 -1.37 -2.11 -7.01
CA ASN A 127 -1.84 -0.93 -7.72
C ASN A 127 -3.36 -0.70 -7.52
N VAL A 128 -3.89 0.40 -8.06
CA VAL A 128 -5.34 0.61 -8.11
C VAL A 128 -6.04 -0.44 -8.98
N GLU A 129 -7.30 -0.77 -8.66
CA GLU A 129 -8.07 -1.83 -9.37
C GLU A 129 -8.00 -1.71 -10.91
N ARG A 130 -8.11 -0.49 -11.44
CA ARG A 130 -8.11 -0.24 -12.89
C ARG A 130 -6.75 -0.44 -13.56
N ALA A 131 -5.67 -0.45 -12.80
CA ALA A 131 -4.32 -0.64 -13.35
C ALA A 131 -4.18 -1.97 -14.11
N ARG A 132 -4.92 -3.02 -13.71
CA ARG A 132 -4.93 -4.31 -14.41
C ARG A 132 -5.35 -4.22 -15.89
N LEU A 133 -6.07 -3.16 -16.26
CA LEU A 133 -6.53 -2.92 -17.63
C LEU A 133 -5.69 -1.87 -18.38
N SER A 134 -4.70 -1.26 -17.72
CA SER A 134 -3.85 -0.22 -18.30
C SER A 134 -2.86 -0.78 -19.32
N GLU A 135 -2.44 0.05 -20.25
CA GLU A 135 -1.36 -0.31 -21.19
C GLU A 135 -0.03 -0.55 -20.45
N ALA A 136 0.24 0.19 -19.36
CA ALA A 136 1.42 -0.01 -18.53
C ALA A 136 1.48 -1.46 -17.99
N TYR A 137 0.37 -1.98 -17.46
CA TYR A 137 0.32 -3.36 -16.97
C TYR A 137 0.35 -4.39 -18.10
N LYS A 138 -0.34 -4.14 -19.21
CA LYS A 138 -0.29 -5.02 -20.40
C LYS A 138 1.14 -5.17 -20.92
N ASN A 139 1.97 -4.13 -20.83
CA ASN A 139 3.37 -4.18 -21.22
C ASN A 139 4.26 -4.85 -20.16
N ALA A 140 3.96 -4.69 -18.87
CA ALA A 140 4.72 -5.28 -17.76
C ALA A 140 4.47 -6.80 -17.61
N ARG A 141 3.24 -7.24 -17.77
CA ARG A 141 2.84 -8.65 -17.57
C ARG A 141 3.66 -9.67 -18.40
N PRO A 142 3.89 -9.46 -19.71
CA PRO A 142 4.73 -10.37 -20.50
C PRO A 142 6.19 -10.44 -20.01
N VAL A 143 6.72 -9.35 -19.41
CA VAL A 143 8.08 -9.32 -18.84
C VAL A 143 8.18 -10.28 -17.68
N PHE A 144 7.21 -10.29 -16.77
CA PHE A 144 7.17 -11.24 -15.67
C PHE A 144 7.08 -12.69 -16.14
N LEU A 145 6.17 -12.97 -17.09
CA LEU A 145 6.00 -14.32 -17.65
C LEU A 145 7.28 -14.82 -18.34
N LYS A 146 7.92 -13.96 -19.13
CA LYS A 146 9.19 -14.28 -19.82
C LYS A 146 10.35 -14.50 -18.83
N ALA A 147 10.30 -13.84 -17.66
CA ALA A 147 11.26 -14.04 -16.59
C ALA A 147 11.03 -15.34 -15.80
N GLY A 148 9.98 -16.11 -16.10
CA GLY A 148 9.69 -17.42 -15.52
C GLY A 148 8.74 -17.39 -14.33
N TYR A 149 8.06 -16.27 -14.07
CA TYR A 149 7.10 -16.19 -12.95
C TYR A 149 5.72 -16.74 -13.32
N ALA A 150 5.17 -17.57 -12.46
CA ALA A 150 3.75 -17.85 -12.42
C ALA A 150 3.02 -16.73 -11.70
N LEU A 151 1.95 -16.19 -12.29
CA LEU A 151 1.26 -14.99 -11.77
C LEU A 151 -0.07 -15.34 -11.11
N THR A 152 -0.26 -14.80 -9.91
CA THR A 152 -1.56 -14.70 -9.23
C THR A 152 -2.03 -13.25 -9.29
N GLU A 153 -3.17 -13.01 -9.93
CA GLU A 153 -3.72 -11.67 -10.21
C GLU A 153 -5.07 -11.54 -9.50
N VAL A 154 -5.16 -10.74 -8.44
CA VAL A 154 -6.37 -10.59 -7.62
C VAL A 154 -6.73 -9.13 -7.38
N VAL A 155 -8.02 -8.85 -7.21
CA VAL A 155 -8.52 -7.55 -6.76
C VAL A 155 -9.16 -7.73 -5.39
N LEU A 156 -8.64 -7.04 -4.38
CA LEU A 156 -9.06 -7.16 -2.99
C LEU A 156 -9.78 -5.88 -2.56
N ASP A 157 -10.91 -6.01 -1.87
CA ASP A 157 -11.54 -4.89 -1.15
C ASP A 157 -11.01 -4.92 0.29
N ALA A 158 -10.21 -3.93 0.65
CA ALA A 158 -9.53 -3.84 1.93
C ALA A 158 -10.47 -4.01 3.14
N SER A 159 -11.76 -3.63 3.00
CA SER A 159 -12.75 -3.75 4.07
C SER A 159 -13.04 -5.19 4.52
N HIS A 160 -12.66 -6.19 3.73
CA HIS A 160 -12.73 -7.61 4.08
C HIS A 160 -11.40 -8.17 4.62
N TYR A 161 -10.34 -7.34 4.70
CA TYR A 161 -8.98 -7.75 5.08
C TYR A 161 -8.45 -6.91 6.26
N GLY A 162 -9.28 -6.71 7.28
CA GLY A 162 -8.89 -6.03 8.51
C GLY A 162 -8.72 -4.50 8.39
N VAL A 163 -9.18 -3.88 7.30
CA VAL A 163 -9.08 -2.44 7.06
C VAL A 163 -10.47 -1.79 7.09
N PRO A 164 -10.73 -0.78 7.92
CA PRO A 164 -12.04 -0.11 7.99
C PRO A 164 -12.26 0.85 6.82
N GLN A 165 -12.00 0.40 5.58
CA GLN A 165 -12.04 1.25 4.40
C GLN A 165 -12.46 0.48 3.15
N ALA A 166 -13.49 0.96 2.46
CA ALA A 166 -13.88 0.48 1.13
C ALA A 166 -12.84 0.97 0.09
N ARG A 167 -11.80 0.16 -0.10
CA ARG A 167 -10.64 0.44 -0.96
C ARG A 167 -10.26 -0.80 -1.75
N LYS A 168 -10.53 -0.79 -3.04
CA LYS A 168 -10.13 -1.89 -3.93
C LYS A 168 -8.73 -1.69 -4.45
N ARG A 169 -7.93 -2.77 -4.38
CA ARG A 169 -6.55 -2.81 -4.86
C ARG A 169 -6.29 -4.07 -5.67
N PHE A 170 -5.57 -3.88 -6.76
CA PHE A 170 -5.06 -4.94 -7.59
C PHE A 170 -3.71 -5.39 -7.06
N PHE A 171 -3.53 -6.69 -6.93
CA PHE A 171 -2.24 -7.32 -6.63
C PHE A 171 -1.88 -8.27 -7.77
N CYS A 172 -0.63 -8.13 -8.25
CA CYS A 172 0.02 -9.12 -9.11
C CYS A 172 1.17 -9.73 -8.31
N ILE A 173 1.06 -11.01 -8.01
CA ILE A 173 2.03 -11.77 -7.23
C ILE A 173 2.67 -12.78 -8.16
N GLY A 174 3.99 -12.77 -8.28
CA GLY A 174 4.76 -13.73 -9.06
C GLY A 174 5.59 -14.62 -8.18
N LEU A 175 5.55 -15.93 -8.47
CA LEU A 175 6.41 -16.94 -7.85
C LEU A 175 7.25 -17.61 -8.93
N GLN A 176 8.56 -17.78 -8.71
CA GLN A 176 9.41 -18.61 -9.57
C GLN A 176 9.04 -20.08 -9.35
N ALA A 177 8.82 -20.81 -10.45
CA ALA A 177 8.42 -22.23 -10.50
C ALA A 177 7.02 -22.56 -9.93
N SER A 178 6.46 -23.61 -10.44
CA SER A 178 5.27 -24.43 -10.25
C SER A 178 4.35 -24.26 -9.01
N CYS A 179 4.62 -23.39 -8.06
CA CYS A 179 3.90 -23.34 -6.76
C CYS A 179 2.71 -22.36 -6.72
N ALA A 180 2.30 -21.76 -7.83
CA ALA A 180 1.20 -20.77 -7.84
C ALA A 180 -0.20 -21.38 -7.63
N ASN A 181 -0.33 -22.69 -7.52
CA ASN A 181 -1.61 -23.38 -7.36
C ASN A 181 -2.08 -23.24 -5.91
N GLY A 182 -3.02 -22.33 -5.65
CA GLY A 182 -3.69 -22.15 -4.36
C GLY A 182 -3.47 -20.81 -3.66
N LEU A 183 -2.55 -19.97 -4.12
CA LEU A 183 -2.34 -18.65 -3.48
C LEU A 183 -3.59 -17.76 -3.58
N SER A 184 -4.30 -17.76 -4.72
CA SER A 184 -5.56 -17.03 -4.87
C SER A 184 -6.60 -17.47 -3.85
N ASP A 185 -6.79 -18.79 -3.69
CA ASP A 185 -7.77 -19.36 -2.75
C ASP A 185 -7.38 -19.09 -1.30
N ARG A 186 -6.09 -19.15 -1.01
CA ARG A 186 -5.55 -18.78 0.31
C ARG A 186 -5.78 -17.31 0.64
N ILE A 187 -5.53 -16.40 -0.30
CA ILE A 187 -5.86 -14.98 -0.11
C ILE A 187 -7.37 -14.81 0.10
N ALA A 188 -8.19 -15.47 -0.71
CA ALA A 188 -9.64 -15.42 -0.60
C ALA A 188 -10.15 -15.95 0.75
N SER A 189 -9.55 -17.01 1.29
CA SER A 189 -9.92 -17.58 2.59
C SER A 189 -9.62 -16.70 3.79
N MET A 190 -8.77 -15.68 3.63
CA MET A 190 -8.47 -14.68 4.67
C MET A 190 -9.50 -13.55 4.72
N ALA A 191 -10.38 -13.47 3.71
CA ALA A 191 -11.41 -12.43 3.68
C ALA A 191 -12.48 -12.71 4.74
N THR A 192 -12.86 -11.65 5.48
CA THR A 192 -14.02 -11.71 6.37
C THR A 192 -15.33 -11.61 5.56
N THR A 193 -16.40 -12.25 6.03
CA THR A 193 -17.73 -12.15 5.42
C THR A 193 -18.24 -10.70 5.49
N ASP A 194 -18.11 -10.10 6.67
CA ASP A 194 -18.59 -8.74 6.92
C ASP A 194 -17.48 -7.71 6.72
N LYS A 195 -17.85 -6.56 6.21
CA LYS A 195 -16.97 -5.41 6.06
C LYS A 195 -16.69 -4.77 7.40
N LEU A 196 -15.42 -4.50 7.67
CA LEU A 196 -15.01 -3.82 8.89
C LEU A 196 -15.40 -2.33 8.85
N SER A 197 -16.21 -1.88 9.80
CA SER A 197 -16.54 -0.47 9.96
C SER A 197 -15.42 0.32 10.66
N VAL A 198 -15.48 1.66 10.55
CA VAL A 198 -14.52 2.55 11.26
C VAL A 198 -14.66 2.36 12.77
N ARG A 199 -15.91 2.31 13.29
CA ARG A 199 -16.17 2.04 14.72
C ARG A 199 -15.66 0.67 15.14
N GLY A 200 -15.87 -0.36 14.34
CA GLY A 200 -15.42 -1.72 14.65
C GLY A 200 -13.90 -1.83 14.80
N TYR A 201 -13.15 -1.00 14.09
CA TYR A 201 -11.68 -1.00 14.16
C TYR A 201 -11.10 -0.01 15.18
N LEU A 202 -11.62 1.23 15.21
CA LEU A 202 -11.07 2.30 16.05
C LEU A 202 -11.71 2.40 17.43
N GLY A 203 -12.87 1.74 17.63
CA GLY A 203 -13.60 1.73 18.89
C GLY A 203 -14.33 3.03 19.18
N MET A 204 -14.95 3.10 20.36
CA MET A 204 -15.70 4.28 20.84
C MET A 204 -14.80 5.50 21.10
N GLU A 205 -13.53 5.26 21.40
CA GLU A 205 -12.53 6.32 21.64
C GLU A 205 -12.27 7.23 20.43
N PHE A 206 -12.76 6.85 19.26
CA PHE A 206 -12.60 7.66 18.04
C PHE A 206 -13.32 9.03 18.16
N GLY A 207 -14.37 9.10 18.99
CA GLY A 207 -15.03 10.35 19.37
C GLY A 207 -15.81 11.05 18.26
N LEU A 208 -16.10 10.37 17.16
CA LEU A 208 -16.92 10.85 16.05
C LEU A 208 -18.03 9.84 15.76
N GLU A 209 -19.20 10.35 15.37
CA GLU A 209 -20.28 9.53 14.83
C GLU A 209 -20.33 9.61 13.30
N ARG A 210 -19.92 10.75 12.77
CA ARG A 210 -19.94 11.07 11.34
C ARG A 210 -18.80 12.01 11.00
N TYR A 211 -18.37 11.97 9.72
CA TYR A 211 -17.35 12.86 9.21
C TYR A 211 -17.63 13.27 7.76
N TYR A 212 -17.13 14.42 7.39
CA TYR A 212 -17.18 14.92 6.03
C TYR A 212 -16.01 14.40 5.20
N ARG A 213 -16.28 14.02 3.96
CA ARG A 213 -15.28 13.71 2.94
C ARG A 213 -15.66 14.38 1.64
N HIS A 214 -14.84 15.29 1.16
CA HIS A 214 -15.08 16.04 -0.07
C HIS A 214 -15.37 15.09 -1.26
N PRO A 215 -16.57 15.14 -1.88
CA PRO A 215 -16.92 14.26 -2.99
C PRO A 215 -16.16 14.63 -4.27
N ARG A 216 -16.03 13.71 -5.21
CA ARG A 216 -15.44 14.00 -6.54
C ARG A 216 -16.36 14.85 -7.42
N ASN A 217 -17.66 14.72 -7.22
CA ASN A 217 -18.69 15.56 -7.80
C ASN A 217 -19.83 15.72 -6.78
N TYR A 218 -20.60 16.77 -6.88
CA TYR A 218 -21.66 17.09 -5.93
C TYR A 218 -22.91 16.20 -6.02
N ASN A 219 -22.96 15.28 -7.00
CA ASN A 219 -24.02 14.26 -7.09
C ASN A 219 -23.73 13.03 -6.19
N ARG A 220 -22.74 13.10 -5.30
CA ARG A 220 -22.37 12.04 -4.37
C ARG A 220 -22.41 12.54 -2.95
N ARG A 221 -22.77 11.64 -2.02
CA ARG A 221 -22.73 11.94 -0.60
C ARG A 221 -21.34 12.41 -0.15
N ALA A 222 -21.32 13.24 0.87
CA ALA A 222 -20.11 13.75 1.50
C ALA A 222 -20.03 13.44 3.00
N ILE A 223 -21.15 13.14 3.66
CA ILE A 223 -21.18 12.74 5.08
C ILE A 223 -21.25 11.22 5.17
N TYR A 224 -20.32 10.64 5.94
CA TYR A 224 -20.18 9.20 6.16
C TYR A 224 -20.34 8.89 7.63
N SER A 225 -21.00 7.77 7.97
CA SER A 225 -21.03 7.22 9.32
C SER A 225 -19.74 6.48 9.63
N ILE A 226 -19.36 6.41 10.90
CA ILE A 226 -18.29 5.52 11.35
C ILE A 226 -18.78 4.08 11.52
N ASP A 227 -20.07 3.81 11.44
CA ASP A 227 -20.66 2.46 11.46
C ASP A 227 -20.59 1.74 10.11
N GLU A 228 -19.97 2.39 9.12
CA GLU A 228 -19.67 1.80 7.82
C GLU A 228 -18.14 1.85 7.56
N PRO A 229 -17.62 1.07 6.59
CA PRO A 229 -16.25 1.23 6.13
C PRO A 229 -16.04 2.64 5.58
N SER A 230 -14.94 3.27 5.94
CA SER A 230 -14.58 4.58 5.39
C SER A 230 -14.53 4.53 3.86
N ALA A 231 -14.97 5.59 3.21
CA ALA A 231 -14.66 5.77 1.80
C ALA A 231 -13.13 5.87 1.58
N THR A 232 -12.67 5.44 0.41
CA THR A 232 -11.22 5.44 0.07
C THR A 232 -10.53 6.73 0.48
N ILE A 233 -9.52 6.64 1.37
CA ILE A 233 -8.62 7.72 1.73
C ILE A 233 -7.79 8.10 0.49
N ARG A 234 -7.76 9.40 0.15
CA ARG A 234 -7.09 9.94 -1.04
C ARG A 234 -5.98 10.90 -0.62
N GLY A 235 -5.05 11.22 -1.49
CA GLY A 235 -3.98 12.19 -1.25
C GLY A 235 -4.43 13.65 -1.01
N VAL A 236 -5.73 13.91 -1.00
CA VAL A 236 -6.30 15.24 -0.75
C VAL A 236 -7.37 15.14 0.31
N ASN A 237 -7.31 16.04 1.29
CA ASN A 237 -8.29 16.22 2.34
C ASN A 237 -8.76 17.69 2.35
N ARG A 238 -10.05 17.91 2.21
CA ARG A 238 -10.62 19.26 2.18
C ARG A 238 -11.63 19.43 3.32
N PRO A 239 -11.69 20.59 3.95
CA PRO A 239 -12.70 20.89 4.97
C PRO A 239 -14.10 20.87 4.36
N VAL A 240 -15.11 20.92 5.22
CA VAL A 240 -16.50 21.17 4.82
C VAL A 240 -16.54 22.55 4.16
N PRO A 241 -17.03 22.68 2.92
CA PRO A 241 -17.09 23.99 2.29
C PRO A 241 -18.19 24.84 2.95
N PRO A 242 -18.00 26.17 3.04
CA PRO A 242 -19.03 27.08 3.50
C PRO A 242 -20.33 26.87 2.68
N GLY A 243 -21.46 26.83 3.36
CA GLY A 243 -22.77 26.67 2.70
C GLY A 243 -23.05 25.27 2.15
N TYR A 244 -22.33 24.25 2.58
CA TYR A 244 -22.71 22.86 2.23
C TYR A 244 -24.09 22.52 2.79
N LEU A 245 -25.07 22.28 1.92
CA LEU A 245 -26.47 22.04 2.29
C LEU A 245 -26.77 20.55 2.58
N GLY A 246 -25.80 19.66 2.39
CA GLY A 246 -26.02 18.22 2.48
C GLY A 246 -26.43 17.59 1.15
N HIS A 247 -26.48 16.27 1.16
CA HIS A 247 -26.91 15.44 0.03
C HIS A 247 -27.85 14.35 0.54
N ARG A 248 -28.86 13.97 -0.26
CA ARG A 248 -29.88 12.97 0.12
C ARG A 248 -29.34 11.61 0.57
N LEU A 249 -28.11 11.27 0.20
CA LEU A 249 -27.43 10.03 0.58
C LEU A 249 -26.42 10.23 1.72
N ASP A 250 -26.33 11.42 2.32
CA ASP A 250 -25.49 11.66 3.48
C ASP A 250 -25.97 10.82 4.68
N ALA A 251 -25.03 10.37 5.49
CA ALA A 251 -25.32 9.57 6.67
C ALA A 251 -26.00 10.37 7.81
N GLY A 252 -26.31 11.63 7.59
CA GLY A 252 -27.03 12.50 8.52
C GLY A 252 -26.96 13.96 8.11
N ALA A 253 -27.55 14.83 8.94
CA ALA A 253 -27.61 16.26 8.73
C ALA A 253 -26.23 16.92 8.84
N VAL A 254 -26.09 18.09 8.21
CA VAL A 254 -24.97 18.99 8.41
C VAL A 254 -25.10 19.63 9.80
N THR A 255 -24.10 19.43 10.66
CA THR A 255 -24.07 19.96 12.02
C THR A 255 -22.85 20.88 12.18
N PRO A 256 -22.85 21.82 13.16
CA PRO A 256 -21.72 22.74 13.37
C PRO A 256 -20.38 22.05 13.68
N ASP A 257 -20.42 20.87 14.27
CA ASP A 257 -19.27 20.04 14.64
C ASP A 257 -18.81 19.09 13.51
N LEU A 258 -19.54 19.06 12.39
CA LEU A 258 -19.17 18.24 11.24
C LEU A 258 -17.80 18.67 10.68
N ARG A 259 -16.87 17.75 10.64
CA ARG A 259 -15.52 17.99 10.12
C ARG A 259 -15.00 16.84 9.26
N SER A 260 -13.98 17.10 8.50
CA SER A 260 -13.19 16.05 7.84
C SER A 260 -12.35 15.30 8.88
N LEU A 261 -11.98 14.06 8.57
CA LEU A 261 -10.99 13.33 9.33
C LEU A 261 -9.66 14.11 9.34
N SER A 262 -9.02 14.19 10.49
CA SER A 262 -7.65 14.70 10.59
C SER A 262 -6.67 13.79 9.86
N THR A 263 -5.45 14.27 9.63
CA THR A 263 -4.38 13.51 8.98
C THR A 263 -4.09 12.20 9.72
N LEU A 264 -3.99 12.26 11.06
CA LEU A 264 -3.73 11.07 11.88
C LEU A 264 -4.92 10.10 11.94
N GLU A 265 -6.16 10.61 11.98
CA GLU A 265 -7.34 9.74 11.88
C GLU A 265 -7.38 8.99 10.55
N ARG A 266 -6.97 9.64 9.46
CA ARG A 266 -6.85 9.01 8.14
C ARG A 266 -5.76 7.94 8.10
N ALA A 267 -4.62 8.18 8.75
CA ALA A 267 -3.57 7.18 8.93
C ALA A 267 -4.08 5.96 9.70
N ARG A 268 -4.89 6.19 10.74
CA ARG A 268 -5.53 5.11 11.51
C ARG A 268 -6.52 4.30 10.67
N VAL A 269 -7.29 4.94 9.78
CA VAL A 269 -8.16 4.25 8.81
C VAL A 269 -7.35 3.44 7.79
N GLN A 270 -6.13 3.85 7.46
CA GLN A 270 -5.15 3.09 6.67
C GLN A 270 -4.42 2.02 7.51
N THR A 271 -4.84 1.84 8.74
CA THR A 271 -4.33 0.86 9.70
C THR A 271 -2.88 1.03 10.13
N PHE A 272 -2.33 2.25 10.01
CA PHE A 272 -1.07 2.58 10.68
C PHE A 272 -1.26 2.60 12.21
N PRO A 273 -0.30 2.09 12.99
CA PRO A 273 -0.38 2.11 14.45
C PRO A 273 -0.31 3.54 15.02
N LYS A 274 -0.78 3.74 16.26
CA LYS A 274 -0.71 5.05 16.95
C LYS A 274 0.72 5.56 17.11
N THR A 275 1.67 4.65 17.21
CA THR A 275 3.09 4.93 17.40
C THR A 275 3.82 5.33 16.12
N PHE A 276 3.17 5.19 14.95
CA PHE A 276 3.79 5.54 13.68
C PHE A 276 3.95 7.05 13.56
N VAL A 277 5.17 7.49 13.32
CA VAL A 277 5.55 8.91 13.27
C VAL A 277 5.25 9.50 11.90
N PHE A 278 4.45 10.55 11.87
CA PHE A 278 4.14 11.34 10.70
C PHE A 278 4.59 12.78 10.96
N ASP A 279 5.82 13.11 10.56
CA ASP A 279 6.42 14.42 10.75
C ASP A 279 6.83 15.03 9.40
N ASP A 280 5.92 15.78 8.80
CA ASP A 280 6.12 16.57 7.58
C ASP A 280 4.95 17.56 7.41
N THR A 281 4.96 18.33 6.35
CA THR A 281 3.84 19.23 6.02
C THR A 281 2.53 18.45 5.85
N LYS A 282 1.42 19.08 6.25
CA LYS A 282 0.09 18.48 6.12
C LYS A 282 -0.16 17.95 4.70
N SER A 283 0.22 18.71 3.67
CA SER A 283 0.00 18.32 2.27
C SER A 283 0.81 17.07 1.88
N ALA A 284 2.06 16.98 2.34
CA ALA A 284 2.90 15.81 2.12
C ALA A 284 2.32 14.58 2.82
N LEU A 285 1.95 14.69 4.10
CA LEU A 285 1.35 13.61 4.88
C LEU A 285 0.02 13.12 4.28
N GLU A 286 -0.86 14.04 3.86
CA GLU A 286 -2.13 13.69 3.22
C GLU A 286 -1.90 12.89 1.92
N LEU A 287 -0.88 13.25 1.14
CA LEU A 287 -0.51 12.56 -0.08
C LEU A 287 0.09 11.18 0.22
N MET A 288 1.03 11.08 1.16
CA MET A 288 1.65 9.81 1.58
C MET A 288 0.60 8.82 2.07
N ILE A 289 -0.23 9.25 3.03
CA ILE A 289 -1.27 8.41 3.64
C ILE A 289 -2.30 7.98 2.60
N GLY A 290 -2.67 8.88 1.68
CA GLY A 290 -3.64 8.57 0.62
C GLY A 290 -3.13 7.55 -0.39
N ASN A 291 -1.82 7.57 -0.68
CA ASN A 291 -1.16 6.66 -1.62
C ASN A 291 -0.78 5.32 -0.96
N ALA A 292 -0.58 5.30 0.35
CA ALA A 292 -0.13 4.11 1.06
C ALA A 292 -1.05 2.89 0.84
N VAL A 293 -0.45 1.73 0.77
CA VAL A 293 -1.15 0.45 0.93
C VAL A 293 -1.56 0.33 2.40
N PRO A 294 -2.83 0.03 2.71
CA PRO A 294 -3.22 -0.20 4.10
C PRO A 294 -2.42 -1.33 4.73
N VAL A 295 -1.91 -1.11 5.94
CA VAL A 295 -0.98 -2.04 6.60
C VAL A 295 -1.59 -3.44 6.77
N GLU A 296 -2.84 -3.53 7.22
CA GLU A 296 -3.49 -4.84 7.44
C GLU A 296 -3.84 -5.55 6.13
N LEU A 297 -4.11 -4.83 5.03
CA LEU A 297 -4.27 -5.43 3.71
C LEU A 297 -2.94 -6.03 3.22
N ALA A 298 -1.83 -5.29 3.37
CA ALA A 298 -0.50 -5.77 3.04
C ALA A 298 -0.13 -6.98 3.90
N ARG A 299 -0.42 -6.96 5.21
CA ARG A 299 -0.21 -8.09 6.12
C ARG A 299 -0.98 -9.34 5.69
N SER A 300 -2.24 -9.19 5.27
CA SER A 300 -3.04 -10.33 4.80
C SER A 300 -2.43 -10.97 3.56
N VAL A 301 -2.04 -10.16 2.57
CA VAL A 301 -1.37 -10.67 1.35
C VAL A 301 -0.04 -11.33 1.71
N ALA A 302 0.76 -10.71 2.57
CA ALA A 302 2.03 -11.23 3.03
C ALA A 302 1.88 -12.56 3.77
N SER A 303 0.90 -12.69 4.67
CA SER A 303 0.65 -13.95 5.42
C SER A 303 0.25 -15.09 4.50
N ALA A 304 -0.58 -14.82 3.47
CA ALA A 304 -0.93 -15.81 2.46
C ALA A 304 0.30 -16.25 1.66
N LEU A 305 1.15 -15.30 1.25
CA LEU A 305 2.37 -15.57 0.49
C LEU A 305 3.37 -16.37 1.34
N ARG A 306 3.57 -15.99 2.61
CA ARG A 306 4.48 -16.69 3.52
C ARG A 306 4.13 -18.16 3.64
N SER A 307 2.85 -18.48 3.85
CA SER A 307 2.38 -19.87 3.91
C SER A 307 2.57 -20.64 2.59
N GLU A 308 2.82 -19.97 1.48
CA GLU A 308 3.13 -20.61 0.19
C GLU A 308 4.64 -20.82 0.04
N LEU A 309 5.47 -19.91 0.52
CA LEU A 309 6.94 -20.00 0.46
C LEU A 309 7.54 -21.00 1.46
N GLU A 310 6.80 -21.33 2.53
CA GLU A 310 7.22 -22.29 3.57
C GLU A 310 6.87 -23.76 3.24
N LYS A 311 6.28 -24.03 2.06
CA LYS A 311 5.99 -25.41 1.58
C LYS A 311 7.21 -26.03 0.90
#